data_1b01cae6e6e5938e1165ad9ebe7c1ad7
#
_entry.id   1b01cae6e6e5938e1165ad9ebe7c1ad7
#
_cell.length_a   1.000
_cell.length_b   1.000
_cell.length_c   1.000
_cell.angle_alpha   90.00
_cell.angle_beta   90.00
_cell.angle_gamma   90.00
#
_symmetry.space_group_name_H-M   'P 1'
#
loop_
_entity.id
_entity.type
_entity.pdbx_description
1 polymer ?
#
loop_
_entity_poly.entity_id
_entity_poly.type
_entity_poly.pdbx_seq_one_letter_code
_entity_poly.pdbx_strand_id
1 'polypeptide(L)'
;YLNSVGRNACLNLNIPPMPNGRFHPDDVKRLHEFGSWIQNTFSDDKNLMRGAEVNVTALSETQRLYDIHFGEKKKIPYAELCEDISQGQRVSSFSFVKDLGHDLIQRFYDDTTIGHKKICKLDTETDALKFLITGARDVPLLKSIRIFGE
;
A
#
# COMPACT_ATOMS: atom_id res chain seq x y z
N TYR A 1 -6.57 -9.09 -7.04
CA TYR A 1 -6.26 -7.65 -6.97
C TYR A 1 -4.91 -7.39 -6.29
N LEU A 2 -4.68 -7.89 -5.09
CA LEU A 2 -3.43 -7.69 -4.35
C LEU A 2 -2.21 -8.24 -5.08
N ASN A 3 -2.34 -9.38 -5.75
CA ASN A 3 -1.25 -10.07 -6.46
C ASN A 3 -1.05 -9.60 -7.91
N SER A 4 -1.93 -8.76 -8.42
CA SER A 4 -1.84 -8.16 -9.77
C SER A 4 -1.70 -6.64 -9.69
N VAL A 5 -2.80 -5.92 -9.50
CA VAL A 5 -2.79 -4.45 -9.42
C VAL A 5 -1.90 -3.94 -8.29
N GLY A 6 -1.92 -4.63 -7.15
CA GLY A 6 -1.04 -4.32 -6.01
C GLY A 6 0.43 -4.69 -6.21
N ARG A 7 0.82 -5.17 -7.39
CA ARG A 7 2.20 -5.51 -7.79
C ARG A 7 2.55 -4.99 -9.18
N ASN A 8 2.05 -3.83 -9.54
CA ASN A 8 2.33 -3.16 -10.81
C ASN A 8 1.79 -3.87 -12.07
N ALA A 9 0.85 -4.81 -11.94
CA ALA A 9 0.26 -5.51 -13.07
C ALA A 9 -1.19 -5.11 -13.30
N CYS A 10 -1.69 -5.31 -14.51
CA CYS A 10 -3.12 -5.20 -14.80
C CYS A 10 -3.84 -6.47 -14.37
N LEU A 11 -5.07 -6.32 -13.88
CA LEU A 11 -5.99 -7.44 -13.66
C LEU A 11 -6.92 -7.55 -14.86
N ASN A 12 -6.77 -8.61 -15.64
CA ASN A 12 -7.67 -8.95 -16.73
C ASN A 12 -8.51 -10.17 -16.31
N LEU A 13 -9.81 -9.95 -16.08
CA LEU A 13 -10.76 -11.01 -15.72
C LEU A 13 -11.57 -11.39 -16.95
N ASN A 14 -11.43 -12.64 -17.39
CA ASN A 14 -12.25 -13.19 -18.45
C ASN A 14 -13.52 -13.79 -17.86
N ILE A 15 -14.69 -13.30 -18.31
CA ILE A 15 -16.01 -13.78 -17.91
C ILE A 15 -16.75 -14.21 -19.17
N PRO A 16 -16.92 -15.51 -19.40
CA PRO A 16 -17.58 -15.99 -20.58
C PRO A 16 -19.08 -15.64 -20.55
N PRO A 17 -19.66 -15.16 -21.65
CA PRO A 17 -21.10 -14.95 -21.73
C PRO A 17 -21.84 -16.29 -21.86
N MET A 18 -23.06 -16.35 -21.32
CA MET A 18 -24.01 -17.42 -21.61
C MET A 18 -24.47 -17.36 -23.08
N PRO A 19 -25.11 -18.43 -23.61
CA PRO A 19 -25.65 -18.47 -24.99
C PRO A 19 -26.61 -17.32 -25.31
N ASN A 20 -27.27 -16.73 -24.32
CA ASN A 20 -28.17 -15.58 -24.47
C ASN A 20 -27.43 -14.23 -24.45
N GLY A 21 -26.09 -14.21 -24.43
CA GLY A 21 -25.24 -13.01 -24.41
C GLY A 21 -25.14 -12.31 -23.06
N ARG A 22 -25.72 -12.83 -21.99
CA ARG A 22 -25.63 -12.28 -20.63
C ARG A 22 -24.57 -13.01 -19.82
N PHE A 23 -24.09 -12.37 -18.75
CA PHE A 23 -23.25 -13.05 -17.75
C PHE A 23 -24.11 -13.99 -16.88
N HIS A 24 -23.49 -15.07 -16.43
CA HIS A 24 -24.13 -15.95 -15.47
C HIS A 24 -24.42 -15.19 -14.16
N PRO A 25 -25.58 -15.38 -13.50
CA PRO A 25 -25.92 -14.67 -12.26
C PRO A 25 -24.87 -14.80 -11.15
N ASP A 26 -24.24 -15.98 -11.04
CA ASP A 26 -23.18 -16.21 -10.04
C ASP A 26 -21.93 -15.39 -10.34
N ASP A 27 -21.57 -15.23 -11.62
CA ASP A 27 -20.42 -14.38 -12.01
C ASP A 27 -20.71 -12.91 -11.69
N VAL A 28 -21.91 -12.44 -11.98
CA VAL A 28 -22.37 -11.09 -11.61
C VAL A 28 -22.28 -10.88 -10.11
N LYS A 29 -22.76 -11.85 -9.31
CA LYS A 29 -22.66 -11.80 -7.86
C LYS A 29 -21.20 -11.70 -7.38
N ARG A 30 -20.31 -12.54 -7.92
CA ARG A 30 -18.88 -12.53 -7.58
C ARG A 30 -18.19 -11.23 -7.96
N LEU A 31 -18.53 -10.65 -9.11
CA LEU A 31 -18.02 -9.33 -9.51
C LEU A 31 -18.46 -8.22 -8.56
N HIS A 32 -19.71 -8.24 -8.12
CA HIS A 32 -20.22 -7.27 -7.13
C HIS A 32 -19.53 -7.43 -5.77
N GLU A 33 -19.37 -8.66 -5.29
CA GLU A 33 -18.64 -8.95 -4.04
C GLU A 33 -17.19 -8.44 -4.12
N PHE A 34 -16.51 -8.72 -5.22
CA PHE A 34 -15.14 -8.30 -5.46
C PHE A 34 -15.00 -6.78 -5.56
N GLY A 35 -15.86 -6.13 -6.34
CA GLY A 35 -15.88 -4.68 -6.46
C GLY A 35 -16.18 -3.98 -5.13
N SER A 36 -17.16 -4.49 -4.38
CA SER A 36 -17.50 -3.98 -3.05
C SER A 36 -16.36 -4.14 -2.06
N TRP A 37 -15.67 -5.28 -2.09
CA TRP A 37 -14.49 -5.47 -1.25
C TRP A 37 -13.39 -4.45 -1.55
N ILE A 38 -13.09 -4.19 -2.84
CA ILE A 38 -12.10 -3.18 -3.23
C ILE A 38 -12.52 -1.79 -2.72
N GLN A 39 -13.77 -1.40 -2.99
CA GLN A 39 -14.28 -0.09 -2.60
C GLN A 39 -14.26 0.10 -1.08
N ASN A 40 -14.72 -0.91 -0.31
CA ASN A 40 -14.77 -0.84 1.14
C ASN A 40 -13.38 -0.88 1.79
N THR A 41 -12.39 -1.54 1.15
CA THR A 41 -11.05 -1.68 1.70
C THR A 41 -10.16 -0.49 1.38
N PHE A 42 -10.25 0.02 0.13
CA PHE A 42 -9.33 1.03 -0.40
C PHE A 42 -9.99 2.39 -0.66
N SER A 43 -11.14 2.64 -0.03
CA SER A 43 -11.82 3.93 -0.10
C SER A 43 -11.05 5.03 0.63
N ASP A 44 -11.28 6.25 0.22
CA ASP A 44 -10.59 7.42 0.77
C ASP A 44 -10.94 7.72 2.23
N ASP A 45 -12.13 7.35 2.68
CA ASP A 45 -12.55 7.47 4.08
C ASP A 45 -11.82 6.49 5.02
N LYS A 46 -11.30 5.38 4.48
CA LYS A 46 -10.44 4.43 5.19
C LYS A 46 -8.95 4.80 5.20
N ASN A 47 -8.58 5.88 4.53
CA ASN A 47 -7.19 6.33 4.45
C ASN A 47 -6.80 7.12 5.71
N LEU A 48 -6.10 6.47 6.61
CA LEU A 48 -5.64 7.03 7.89
C LEU A 48 -4.63 8.18 7.73
N MET A 49 -3.98 8.29 6.57
CA MET A 49 -3.03 9.39 6.31
C MET A 49 -3.66 10.78 6.36
N ARG A 50 -4.99 10.88 6.22
CA ARG A 50 -5.71 12.18 6.29
C ARG A 50 -5.67 12.83 7.68
N GLY A 51 -5.54 12.04 8.74
CA GLY A 51 -5.45 12.52 10.12
C GLY A 51 -4.11 12.23 10.78
N ALA A 52 -3.16 11.67 10.07
CA ALA A 52 -1.85 11.30 10.58
C ALA A 52 -0.89 12.49 10.60
N GLU A 53 -0.07 12.56 11.62
CA GLU A 53 1.13 13.39 11.63
C GLU A 53 2.26 12.63 10.94
N VAL A 54 2.92 13.27 9.97
CA VAL A 54 3.97 12.64 9.17
C VAL A 54 5.23 13.48 9.19
N ASN A 55 6.31 12.89 9.69
CA ASN A 55 7.64 13.48 9.67
C ASN A 55 8.52 12.75 8.63
N VAL A 56 9.12 13.51 7.72
CA VAL A 56 9.97 12.93 6.66
C VAL A 56 11.41 13.35 6.89
N THR A 57 12.30 12.34 6.99
CA THR A 57 13.74 12.55 7.19
C THR A 57 14.51 11.94 6.02
N ALA A 58 15.39 12.74 5.41
CA ALA A 58 16.37 12.25 4.46
C ALA A 58 17.55 11.63 5.24
N LEU A 59 17.71 10.31 5.17
CA LEU A 59 18.83 9.61 5.80
C LEU A 59 20.07 9.63 4.93
N SER A 60 19.88 9.66 3.61
CA SER A 60 20.91 9.86 2.57
C SER A 60 20.27 10.37 1.30
N GLU A 61 20.99 10.49 0.20
CA GLU A 61 20.44 10.83 -1.11
C GLU A 61 19.38 9.82 -1.57
N THR A 62 19.59 8.53 -1.27
CA THR A 62 18.76 7.41 -1.75
C THR A 62 17.88 6.78 -0.67
N GLN A 63 17.91 7.30 0.56
CA GLN A 63 17.15 6.76 1.69
C GLN A 63 16.25 7.81 2.32
N ARG A 64 15.02 7.41 2.66
CA ARG A 64 14.02 8.26 3.31
C ARG A 64 13.31 7.50 4.42
N LEU A 65 13.11 8.18 5.53
CA LEU A 65 12.25 7.72 6.61
C LEU A 65 10.98 8.57 6.66
N TYR A 66 9.84 7.92 6.66
CA TYR A 66 8.53 8.50 6.92
C TYR A 66 8.07 7.98 8.28
N ASP A 67 8.04 8.85 9.29
CA ASP A 67 7.55 8.54 10.63
C ASP A 67 6.10 9.00 10.72
N ILE A 68 5.17 8.05 10.89
CA ILE A 68 3.72 8.26 10.71
C ILE A 68 3.02 7.96 12.03
N HIS A 69 2.32 8.94 12.59
CA HIS A 69 1.60 8.85 13.86
C HIS A 69 0.10 9.05 13.65
N PHE A 70 -0.71 8.13 14.15
CA PHE A 70 -2.17 8.14 14.00
C PHE A 70 -2.91 8.70 15.22
N GLY A 71 -2.18 9.01 16.31
CA GLY A 71 -2.74 9.53 17.57
C GLY A 71 -3.36 8.46 18.48
N GLU A 72 -3.89 7.38 17.90
CA GLU A 72 -4.44 6.24 18.62
C GLU A 72 -4.16 4.92 17.86
N LYS A 73 -4.26 3.79 18.56
CA LYS A 73 -4.08 2.48 17.92
C LYS A 73 -5.13 2.22 16.86
N LYS A 74 -4.67 1.85 15.67
CA LYS A 74 -5.46 1.51 14.49
C LYS A 74 -5.12 0.10 14.01
N LYS A 75 -6.13 -0.62 13.53
CA LYS A 75 -5.91 -1.85 12.77
C LYS A 75 -5.59 -1.48 11.33
N ILE A 76 -4.44 -1.89 10.86
CA ILE A 76 -3.88 -1.53 9.55
C ILE A 76 -3.65 -2.79 8.73
N PRO A 77 -4.65 -3.23 7.95
CA PRO A 77 -4.48 -4.38 7.07
C PRO A 77 -3.58 -4.07 5.86
N TYR A 78 -3.65 -2.85 5.30
CA TYR A 78 -2.97 -2.56 4.05
C TYR A 78 -2.33 -1.17 4.02
N ALA A 79 -1.21 -1.07 3.29
CA ALA A 79 -0.66 0.17 2.79
C ALA A 79 -0.61 0.14 1.26
N GLU A 80 -0.90 1.26 0.62
CA GLU A 80 -0.73 1.48 -0.81
C GLU A 80 0.36 2.54 -1.02
N LEU A 81 1.36 2.19 -1.78
CA LEU A 81 2.48 3.04 -2.15
C LEU A 81 2.45 3.27 -3.65
N CYS A 82 2.66 4.50 -4.08
CA CYS A 82 2.85 4.85 -5.48
C CYS A 82 4.12 5.70 -5.61
N GLU A 83 4.96 5.33 -6.56
CA GLU A 83 6.15 6.07 -6.94
C GLU A 83 5.82 7.01 -8.13
N ASP A 84 6.41 8.19 -8.18
CA ASP A 84 6.42 8.98 -9.40
C ASP A 84 7.43 8.38 -10.38
N ILE A 85 6.91 7.64 -11.34
CA ILE A 85 7.71 6.95 -12.36
C ILE A 85 7.92 7.76 -13.64
N SER A 86 7.58 9.05 -13.66
CA SER A 86 7.76 9.91 -14.83
C SER A 86 9.23 10.01 -15.27
N GLN A 87 10.15 9.84 -14.32
CA GLN A 87 11.60 9.79 -14.56
C GLN A 87 12.19 8.38 -14.35
N GLY A 88 11.37 7.35 -14.45
CA GLY A 88 11.73 5.97 -14.20
C GLY A 88 11.52 5.54 -12.74
N GLN A 89 11.47 4.24 -12.52
CA GLN A 89 11.33 3.63 -11.20
C GLN A 89 12.68 3.68 -10.46
N ARG A 90 12.70 4.20 -9.24
CA ARG A 90 13.93 4.44 -8.47
C ARG A 90 14.05 3.57 -7.23
N VAL A 91 12.97 3.35 -6.48
CA VAL A 91 13.01 2.58 -5.23
C VAL A 91 13.35 1.13 -5.51
N SER A 92 14.43 0.65 -4.90
CA SER A 92 14.93 -0.73 -5.03
C SER A 92 14.70 -1.59 -3.79
N SER A 93 14.48 -0.97 -2.63
CA SER A 93 14.13 -1.68 -1.39
C SER A 93 13.47 -0.75 -0.38
N PHE A 94 12.52 -1.30 0.37
CA PHE A 94 11.82 -0.58 1.42
C PHE A 94 11.28 -1.52 2.50
N SER A 95 10.95 -0.96 3.66
CA SER A 95 10.44 -1.70 4.81
C SER A 95 9.39 -0.91 5.56
N PHE A 96 8.47 -1.62 6.24
CA PHE A 96 7.70 -1.07 7.33
C PHE A 96 8.24 -1.60 8.66
N VAL A 97 8.43 -0.68 9.61
CA VAL A 97 8.96 -0.99 10.93
C VAL A 97 8.10 -0.35 12.01
N LYS A 98 8.12 -0.96 13.20
CA LYS A 98 7.54 -0.41 14.43
C LYS A 98 8.65 -0.09 15.40
N ASP A 99 8.49 0.99 16.12
CA ASP A 99 9.28 1.28 17.30
C ASP A 99 8.65 0.56 18.50
N LEU A 100 9.43 -0.29 19.15
CA LEU A 100 9.00 -1.02 20.36
C LEU A 100 9.46 -0.34 21.64
N GLY A 101 10.09 0.85 21.54
CA GLY A 101 10.75 1.52 22.65
C GLY A 101 12.14 0.91 22.98
N HIS A 102 12.91 1.60 23.82
CA HIS A 102 14.24 1.18 24.23
C HIS A 102 15.21 0.89 23.06
N ASP A 103 15.12 1.70 21.98
CA ASP A 103 15.92 1.54 20.74
C ASP A 103 15.66 0.21 20.00
N LEU A 104 14.59 -0.50 20.33
CA LEU A 104 14.19 -1.72 19.64
C LEU A 104 13.25 -1.39 18.50
N ILE A 105 13.66 -1.78 17.28
CA ILE A 105 12.87 -1.63 16.05
C ILE A 105 12.47 -3.01 15.55
N GLN A 106 11.19 -3.23 15.36
CA GLN A 106 10.67 -4.42 14.72
C GLN A 106 10.37 -4.14 13.25
N ARG A 107 11.13 -4.78 12.37
CA ARG A 107 10.80 -4.84 10.95
C ARG A 107 9.77 -5.96 10.74
N PHE A 108 8.64 -5.63 10.14
CA PHE A 108 7.54 -6.57 9.95
C PHE A 108 7.05 -6.70 8.50
N TYR A 109 7.54 -5.85 7.61
CA TYR A 109 7.30 -5.96 6.18
C TYR A 109 8.51 -5.44 5.40
N ASP A 110 8.95 -6.20 4.40
CA ASP A 110 10.03 -5.85 3.48
C ASP A 110 9.64 -6.17 2.06
N ASP A 111 10.02 -5.30 1.11
CA ASP A 111 9.88 -5.59 -0.31
C ASP A 111 10.89 -4.77 -1.14
N THR A 112 10.95 -5.03 -2.44
CA THR A 112 12.01 -4.50 -3.29
C THR A 112 11.59 -3.32 -4.14
N THR A 113 10.36 -3.29 -4.65
CA THR A 113 9.94 -2.34 -5.69
C THR A 113 8.59 -1.74 -5.34
N ILE A 114 8.45 -0.41 -5.47
CA ILE A 114 7.18 0.28 -5.38
C ILE A 114 6.54 0.39 -6.77
N GLY A 115 7.15 1.16 -7.67
CA GLY A 115 6.66 1.41 -9.02
C GLY A 115 5.34 2.16 -9.06
N HIS A 116 4.52 1.88 -10.08
CA HIS A 116 3.25 2.57 -10.28
C HIS A 116 2.27 2.37 -9.13
N LYS A 117 2.15 1.14 -8.61
CA LYS A 117 1.31 0.80 -7.45
C LYS A 117 1.80 -0.44 -6.73
N LYS A 118 2.03 -0.32 -5.44
CA LYS A 118 2.34 -1.42 -4.55
C LYS A 118 1.34 -1.45 -3.40
N ILE A 119 0.67 -2.58 -3.21
CA ILE A 119 -0.18 -2.83 -2.04
C ILE A 119 0.55 -3.80 -1.12
N CYS A 120 0.84 -3.34 0.08
CA CYS A 120 1.51 -4.09 1.13
C CYS A 120 0.46 -4.61 2.11
N LYS A 121 0.47 -5.91 2.37
CA LYS A 121 -0.37 -6.52 3.41
C LYS A 121 0.39 -6.41 4.74
N LEU A 122 -0.05 -5.52 5.62
CA LEU A 122 0.64 -5.21 6.87
C LEU A 122 0.09 -6.02 8.05
N ASP A 123 -1.24 -6.21 8.11
CA ASP A 123 -1.96 -6.95 9.16
C ASP A 123 -1.46 -6.62 10.58
N THR A 124 -1.36 -5.34 10.87
CA THR A 124 -0.78 -4.85 12.12
C THR A 124 -1.74 -3.96 12.89
N GLU A 125 -1.52 -3.80 14.19
CA GLU A 125 -2.23 -2.84 15.04
C GLU A 125 -1.21 -1.96 15.74
N THR A 126 -1.33 -0.63 15.55
CA THR A 126 -0.37 0.34 16.12
C THR A 126 -0.93 1.75 16.06
N ASP A 127 -0.41 2.64 16.88
CA ASP A 127 -0.63 4.09 16.88
C ASP A 127 0.41 4.84 16.04
N ALA A 128 1.52 4.18 15.69
CA ALA A 128 2.55 4.74 14.83
C ALA A 128 3.24 3.66 14.02
N LEU A 129 3.71 4.01 12.83
CA LEU A 129 4.57 3.15 12.02
C LEU A 129 5.59 3.98 11.25
N LYS A 130 6.70 3.36 10.93
CA LYS A 130 7.74 3.96 10.12
C LYS A 130 7.81 3.25 8.77
N PHE A 131 7.73 4.03 7.70
CA PHE A 131 8.00 3.56 6.35
C PHE A 131 9.39 4.02 5.95
N LEU A 132 10.27 3.08 5.64
CA LEU A 132 11.68 3.32 5.36
C LEU A 132 12.01 2.88 3.94
N ILE A 133 12.40 3.81 3.08
CA ILE A 133 13.09 3.50 1.82
C ILE A 133 14.54 3.22 2.16
N THR A 134 14.93 1.96 2.05
CA THR A 134 16.28 1.46 2.43
C THR A 134 17.26 1.56 1.29
N GLY A 135 16.77 1.64 0.03
CA GLY A 135 17.61 1.82 -1.14
C GLY A 135 16.84 2.33 -2.34
N ALA A 136 17.48 3.16 -3.13
CA ALA A 136 16.99 3.62 -4.42
C ALA A 136 18.17 3.85 -5.37
N ARG A 137 17.88 3.88 -6.68
CA ARG A 137 18.89 4.13 -7.73
C ARG A 137 19.24 5.62 -7.88
N ASP A 138 18.37 6.48 -7.35
CA ASP A 138 18.49 7.94 -7.35
C ASP A 138 17.57 8.47 -6.24
N VAL A 139 17.45 9.79 -6.06
CA VAL A 139 16.53 10.40 -5.10
C VAL A 139 15.12 9.80 -5.26
N PRO A 140 14.59 9.13 -4.24
CA PRO A 140 13.27 8.50 -4.35
C PRO A 140 12.17 9.55 -4.48
N LEU A 141 11.27 9.33 -5.42
CA LEU A 141 10.12 10.21 -5.71
C LEU A 141 8.82 9.44 -5.43
N LEU A 142 8.23 9.66 -4.28
CA LEU A 142 6.92 9.09 -3.98
C LEU A 142 5.82 10.03 -4.46
N LYS A 143 4.84 9.47 -5.16
CA LYS A 143 3.61 10.14 -5.55
C LYS A 143 2.59 10.13 -4.42
N SER A 144 2.45 9.01 -3.73
CA SER A 144 1.53 8.89 -2.60
C SER A 144 1.88 7.73 -1.66
N ILE A 145 1.51 7.91 -0.41
CA ILE A 145 1.41 6.87 0.63
C ILE A 145 -0.04 6.90 1.12
N ARG A 146 -0.72 5.77 1.12
CA ARG A 146 -2.05 5.60 1.69
C ARG A 146 -2.00 4.43 2.65
N ILE A 147 -2.50 4.63 3.86
CA ILE A 147 -2.56 3.60 4.91
C ILE A 147 -4.03 3.35 5.18
N PHE A 148 -4.50 2.14 4.96
CA PHE A 148 -5.90 1.78 5.12
C PHE A 148 -6.12 1.06 6.44
N GLY A 149 -7.15 1.47 7.17
CA GLY A 149 -7.43 0.91 8.49
C GLY A 149 -8.81 1.26 9.03
N GLU A 150 -9.02 0.82 10.28
CA GLU A 150 -10.22 1.02 11.08
C GLU A 150 -9.89 1.63 12.43
#